data_d3c3abb88fb8be0ee553413a628a28a5
#
_entry.id   d3c3abb88fb8be0ee553413a628a28a5
#
_cell.length_a   1.000
_cell.length_b   1.000
_cell.length_c   1.000
_cell.angle_alpha   90.00
_cell.angle_beta   90.00
_cell.angle_gamma   90.00
#
_symmetry.space_group_name_H-M   'P 1'
#
loop_
_entity.id
_entity.type
_entity.pdbx_description
1 polymer ?
#
loop_
_entity_poly.entity_id
_entity_poly.type
_entity_poly.pdbx_seq_one_letter_code
_entity_poly.pdbx_strand_id
1 'polypeptide(L)'
;MHSVHPTPKFSIITVTYNAEKVLEDTIQSVISQTYHHVEYIIVDGASKDGTLSIIDRYRPRITTVVSEPDKGLYDAMNKAISLASGDYLCFLNAGDCFHEDDTLQQMVHTINGLSLIHISE
;
A
#
# COMPACT_ATOMS: atom_id res chain seq x y z
N MET A 1 24.94 0.10 -15.50
CA MET A 1 24.34 0.12 -15.06
C MET A 1 23.64 -0.40 -14.04
N HIS A 2 23.18 -0.01 -13.29
CA HIS A 2 22.59 -0.61 -12.23
C HIS A 2 21.17 -0.79 -12.43
N SER A 3 20.60 -1.88 -12.05
CA SER A 3 19.19 -2.14 -12.06
C SER A 3 18.48 -1.59 -10.83
N VAL A 4 19.20 -0.91 -9.97
CA VAL A 4 18.66 -0.44 -8.71
C VAL A 4 18.14 0.98 -8.85
N HIS A 5 16.91 1.21 -8.40
CA HIS A 5 16.38 2.55 -8.30
C HIS A 5 16.74 3.13 -6.93
N PRO A 6 17.50 4.25 -6.87
CA PRO A 6 17.77 4.92 -5.59
C PRO A 6 16.48 5.36 -4.90
N THR A 7 15.42 5.62 -5.68
CA THR A 7 14.11 6.03 -5.17
C THR A 7 13.03 5.15 -5.77
N PRO A 8 12.95 3.87 -5.34
CA PRO A 8 11.93 2.98 -5.88
C PRO A 8 10.53 3.47 -5.55
N LYS A 9 9.58 3.12 -6.40
CA LYS A 9 8.18 3.41 -6.15
C LYS A 9 7.53 2.19 -5.51
N PHE A 10 6.84 2.41 -4.39
CA PHE A 10 6.05 1.37 -3.74
C PHE A 10 4.59 1.47 -4.14
N SER A 11 3.98 0.32 -4.42
CA SER A 11 2.53 0.22 -4.50
C SER A 11 2.07 -0.39 -3.19
N ILE A 12 1.46 0.42 -2.34
CA ILE A 12 0.88 -0.04 -1.07
C ILE A 12 -0.56 -0.40 -1.35
N ILE A 13 -0.96 -1.60 -0.96
CA ILE A 13 -2.27 -2.13 -1.26
C ILE A 13 -2.99 -2.49 0.03
N THR A 14 -4.16 -1.89 0.25
CA THR A 14 -5.04 -2.26 1.34
C THR A 14 -6.29 -2.91 0.77
N VAL A 15 -6.53 -4.14 1.17
CA VAL A 15 -7.78 -4.84 0.87
C VAL A 15 -8.68 -4.69 2.09
N THR A 16 -9.93 -4.34 1.87
CA THR A 16 -10.85 -4.08 2.97
C THR A 16 -12.27 -4.57 2.65
N TYR A 17 -12.97 -4.98 3.70
CA TYR A 17 -14.39 -5.32 3.65
C TYR A 17 -14.98 -5.17 5.04
N ASN A 18 -15.96 -4.27 5.17
CA ASN A 18 -16.65 -4.01 6.44
C ASN A 18 -15.68 -3.82 7.61
N ALA A 19 -14.72 -2.91 7.43
CA ALA A 19 -13.62 -2.70 8.36
C ALA A 19 -13.64 -1.28 8.97
N GLU A 20 -14.82 -0.71 9.19
CA GLU A 20 -14.93 0.68 9.63
C GLU A 20 -14.21 0.97 10.93
N LYS A 21 -14.03 -0.04 11.80
CA LYS A 21 -13.40 0.18 13.11
C LYS A 21 -11.88 0.22 13.06
N VAL A 22 -11.28 -0.28 11.98
CA VAL A 22 -9.82 -0.45 11.94
C VAL A 22 -9.18 0.20 10.72
N LEU A 23 -9.96 0.53 9.70
CA LEU A 23 -9.39 1.00 8.43
C LEU A 23 -8.67 2.34 8.56
N GLU A 24 -9.20 3.26 9.36
CA GLU A 24 -8.60 4.59 9.47
C GLU A 24 -7.16 4.53 9.97
N ASP A 25 -6.88 3.69 10.96
CA ASP A 25 -5.53 3.53 11.48
C ASP A 25 -4.58 3.02 10.38
N THR A 26 -5.05 2.09 9.56
CA THR A 26 -4.28 1.58 8.44
C THR A 26 -3.93 2.71 7.46
N ILE A 27 -4.94 3.47 7.04
CA ILE A 27 -4.74 4.57 6.09
C ILE A 27 -3.77 5.59 6.65
N GLN A 28 -3.95 5.99 7.90
CA GLN A 28 -3.08 6.98 8.52
C GLN A 28 -1.63 6.51 8.59
N SER A 29 -1.41 5.22 8.86
CA SER A 29 -0.05 4.69 8.91
C SER A 29 0.65 4.73 7.55
N VAL A 30 -0.12 4.66 6.46
CA VAL A 30 0.42 4.76 5.10
C VAL A 30 0.71 6.21 4.74
N ILE A 31 -0.27 7.10 4.93
CA ILE A 31 -0.12 8.49 4.47
C ILE A 31 0.84 9.29 5.33
N SER A 32 1.18 8.82 6.52
CA SER A 32 2.14 9.48 7.39
C SER A 32 3.59 9.03 7.15
N GLN A 33 3.82 8.10 6.22
CA GLN A 33 5.18 7.66 5.92
C GLN A 33 6.02 8.82 5.40
N THR A 34 7.28 8.87 5.82
CA THR A 34 8.20 9.92 5.40
C THR A 34 8.64 9.76 3.95
N TYR A 35 8.62 8.54 3.43
CA TYR A 35 8.94 8.27 2.04
C TYR A 35 7.70 8.50 1.17
N HIS A 36 7.82 9.35 0.14
CA HIS A 36 6.63 9.81 -0.61
C HIS A 36 6.46 9.21 -2.00
N HIS A 37 7.44 8.45 -2.50
CA HIS A 37 7.31 7.83 -3.82
C HIS A 37 6.48 6.56 -3.73
N VAL A 38 5.19 6.76 -3.50
CA VAL A 38 4.22 5.73 -3.16
C VAL A 38 2.93 5.95 -3.95
N GLU A 39 2.38 4.89 -4.51
CA GLU A 39 0.97 4.90 -4.90
C GLU A 39 0.19 4.06 -3.89
N TYR A 40 -0.95 4.57 -3.47
CA TYR A 40 -1.79 3.87 -2.51
C TYR A 40 -3.06 3.38 -3.21
N ILE A 41 -3.30 2.08 -3.15
CA ILE A 41 -4.42 1.43 -3.80
C ILE A 41 -5.27 0.78 -2.73
N ILE A 42 -6.56 1.09 -2.71
CA ILE A 42 -7.51 0.44 -1.81
C ILE A 42 -8.53 -0.32 -2.65
N VAL A 43 -8.67 -1.60 -2.36
CA VAL A 43 -9.68 -2.46 -3.00
C VAL A 43 -10.67 -2.88 -1.93
N ASP A 44 -11.90 -2.40 -2.10
CA ASP A 44 -12.98 -2.65 -1.17
C ASP A 44 -13.98 -3.64 -1.77
N GLY A 45 -14.43 -4.60 -0.98
CA GLY A 45 -15.32 -5.66 -1.42
C GLY A 45 -16.80 -5.29 -1.35
N ALA A 46 -17.14 -4.05 -1.65
CA ALA A 46 -18.51 -3.53 -1.57
C ALA A 46 -19.02 -3.50 -0.13
N SER A 47 -18.26 -2.84 0.73
CA SER A 47 -18.61 -2.70 2.16
C SER A 47 -19.97 -2.04 2.34
N LYS A 48 -20.67 -2.47 3.37
CA LYS A 48 -22.02 -1.98 3.70
C LYS A 48 -22.05 -1.18 5.00
N ASP A 49 -20.93 -1.07 5.69
CA ASP A 49 -20.80 -0.29 6.90
C ASP A 49 -20.17 1.08 6.59
N GLY A 50 -19.54 1.74 7.55
CA GLY A 50 -18.91 3.04 7.38
C GLY A 50 -17.55 3.02 6.67
N THR A 51 -17.10 1.88 6.15
CA THR A 51 -15.80 1.76 5.50
C THR A 51 -15.64 2.74 4.34
N LEU A 52 -16.62 2.82 3.45
CA LEU A 52 -16.54 3.71 2.28
C LEU A 52 -16.51 5.18 2.68
N SER A 53 -17.20 5.55 3.76
CA SER A 53 -17.15 6.93 4.28
C SER A 53 -15.74 7.28 4.76
N ILE A 54 -15.06 6.34 5.39
CA ILE A 54 -13.68 6.54 5.82
C ILE A 54 -12.77 6.73 4.61
N ILE A 55 -12.91 5.89 3.59
CA ILE A 55 -12.13 6.01 2.35
C ILE A 55 -12.34 7.38 1.73
N ASP A 56 -13.58 7.83 1.67
CA ASP A 56 -13.91 9.12 1.05
C ASP A 56 -13.23 10.30 1.75
N ARG A 57 -13.05 10.23 3.06
CA ARG A 57 -12.35 11.30 3.80
C ARG A 57 -10.88 11.41 3.40
N TYR A 58 -10.28 10.32 2.93
CA TYR A 58 -8.86 10.28 2.58
C TYR A 58 -8.59 10.21 1.08
N ARG A 59 -9.62 10.35 0.25
CA ARG A 59 -9.47 10.21 -1.20
C ARG A 59 -8.33 11.06 -1.81
N PRO A 60 -8.12 12.30 -1.38
CA PRO A 60 -7.02 13.10 -1.95
C PRO A 60 -5.63 12.49 -1.70
N ARG A 61 -5.53 11.57 -0.75
CA ARG A 61 -4.26 10.93 -0.38
C ARG A 61 -4.17 9.49 -0.91
N ILE A 62 -5.19 9.02 -1.63
CA ILE A 62 -5.27 7.64 -2.14
C ILE A 62 -5.23 7.72 -3.66
N THR A 63 -4.32 6.95 -4.27
CA THR A 63 -4.13 6.98 -5.72
C THR A 63 -5.31 6.36 -6.46
N THR A 64 -5.75 5.18 -6.03
CA THR A 64 -6.80 4.43 -6.71
C THR A 64 -7.69 3.74 -5.68
N VAL A 65 -8.99 3.87 -5.87
CA VAL A 65 -9.98 3.18 -5.05
C VAL A 65 -10.89 2.38 -5.97
N VAL A 66 -11.04 1.09 -5.68
CA VAL A 66 -12.03 0.24 -6.36
C VAL A 66 -12.92 -0.35 -5.28
N SER A 67 -14.23 -0.20 -5.43
CA SER A 67 -15.20 -0.81 -4.53
C SER A 67 -16.21 -1.57 -5.35
N GLU A 68 -16.17 -2.88 -5.24
CA GLU A 68 -17.09 -3.77 -5.94
C GLU A 68 -17.07 -5.13 -5.26
N PRO A 69 -18.12 -5.94 -5.40
CA PRO A 69 -18.11 -7.27 -4.84
C PRO A 69 -16.94 -8.08 -5.38
N ASP A 70 -16.30 -8.85 -4.52
CA ASP A 70 -15.23 -9.74 -4.93
C ASP A 70 -15.53 -11.17 -4.46
N LYS A 71 -14.72 -12.10 -4.92
CA LYS A 71 -14.89 -13.53 -4.60
C LYS A 71 -13.95 -13.96 -3.49
N GLY A 72 -13.55 -13.01 -2.64
CA GLY A 72 -12.69 -13.27 -1.51
C GLY A 72 -11.35 -12.56 -1.66
N LEU A 73 -10.46 -12.82 -0.70
CA LEU A 73 -9.20 -12.10 -0.57
C LEU A 73 -8.34 -12.19 -1.83
N TYR A 74 -8.22 -13.39 -2.42
CA TYR A 74 -7.37 -13.54 -3.60
C TYR A 74 -7.88 -12.77 -4.80
N ASP A 75 -9.19 -12.70 -4.98
CA ASP A 75 -9.79 -11.93 -6.05
C ASP A 75 -9.46 -10.43 -5.87
N ALA A 76 -9.62 -9.93 -4.65
CA ALA A 76 -9.29 -8.54 -4.33
C ALA A 76 -7.81 -8.25 -4.55
N MET A 77 -6.94 -9.16 -4.13
CA MET A 77 -5.49 -8.99 -4.32
C MET A 77 -5.12 -8.96 -5.81
N ASN A 78 -5.74 -9.83 -6.61
CA ASN A 78 -5.49 -9.85 -8.06
C ASN A 78 -5.93 -8.56 -8.73
N LYS A 79 -7.07 -7.99 -8.32
CA LYS A 79 -7.50 -6.69 -8.82
C LYS A 79 -6.46 -5.63 -8.52
N ALA A 80 -5.95 -5.60 -7.27
CA ALA A 80 -4.97 -4.62 -6.86
C ALA A 80 -3.67 -4.75 -7.64
N ILE A 81 -3.20 -5.98 -7.83
CA ILE A 81 -1.95 -6.23 -8.56
C ILE A 81 -2.06 -5.70 -9.98
N SER A 82 -3.22 -5.87 -10.63
CA SER A 82 -3.41 -5.38 -12.00
C SER A 82 -3.40 -3.87 -12.09
N LEU A 83 -3.66 -3.17 -10.98
CA LEU A 83 -3.67 -1.71 -10.93
C LEU A 83 -2.33 -1.12 -10.51
N ALA A 84 -1.45 -1.93 -9.96
CA ALA A 84 -0.20 -1.46 -9.38
C ALA A 84 0.83 -1.16 -10.47
N SER A 85 1.59 -0.07 -10.29
CA SER A 85 2.64 0.32 -11.21
C SER A 85 3.99 0.54 -10.52
N GLY A 86 4.08 0.28 -9.22
CA GLY A 86 5.30 0.48 -8.48
C GLY A 86 6.35 -0.60 -8.74
N ASP A 87 7.57 -0.33 -8.31
CA ASP A 87 8.68 -1.27 -8.39
C ASP A 87 8.52 -2.41 -7.39
N TYR A 88 7.87 -2.13 -6.26
CA TYR A 88 7.62 -3.11 -5.20
C TYR A 88 6.18 -3.03 -4.76
N LEU A 89 5.61 -4.19 -4.44
CA LEU A 89 4.25 -4.29 -3.89
C LEU A 89 4.35 -4.52 -2.39
N CYS A 90 3.49 -3.83 -1.64
CA CYS A 90 3.40 -4.00 -0.20
C CYS A 90 1.94 -4.11 0.20
N PHE A 91 1.53 -5.28 0.67
CA PHE A 91 0.16 -5.50 1.12
C PHE A 91 0.03 -5.15 2.58
N LEU A 92 -0.95 -4.30 2.89
CA LEU A 92 -1.24 -3.88 4.25
C LEU A 92 -2.76 -3.86 4.40
N ASN A 93 -3.32 -5.00 4.78
CA ASN A 93 -4.77 -5.15 4.84
C ASN A 93 -5.37 -4.30 5.96
N ALA A 94 -6.67 -4.02 5.85
CA ALA A 94 -7.36 -3.23 6.88
C ALA A 94 -7.16 -3.86 8.26
N GLY A 95 -6.74 -3.04 9.22
CA GLY A 95 -6.38 -3.50 10.55
C GLY A 95 -4.88 -3.64 10.76
N ASP A 96 -4.10 -3.79 9.69
CA ASP A 96 -2.65 -3.78 9.77
C ASP A 96 -2.14 -2.36 9.62
N CYS A 97 -1.04 -2.04 10.27
CA CYS A 97 -0.44 -0.71 10.24
C CYS A 97 1.07 -0.80 10.16
N PHE A 98 1.67 0.18 9.49
CA PHE A 98 3.10 0.40 9.69
C PHE A 98 3.28 0.89 11.13
N HIS A 99 4.27 0.34 11.83
CA HIS A 99 4.51 0.73 13.22
C HIS A 99 5.26 2.04 13.34
N GLU A 100 6.03 2.39 12.32
CA GLU A 100 6.84 3.60 12.32
C GLU A 100 6.59 4.40 11.05
N ASP A 101 6.81 5.71 11.12
CA ASP A 101 6.55 6.59 9.97
C ASP A 101 7.68 6.56 8.93
N ASP A 102 8.81 5.92 9.22
CA ASP A 102 9.93 5.80 8.30
C ASP A 102 10.18 4.36 7.82
N THR A 103 9.21 3.47 7.98
CA THR A 103 9.37 2.07 7.58
C THR A 103 9.75 1.94 6.11
N LEU A 104 9.07 2.66 5.22
CA LEU A 104 9.37 2.60 3.80
C LEU A 104 10.77 3.15 3.50
N GLN A 105 11.18 4.21 4.20
CA GLN A 105 12.51 4.77 4.03
C GLN A 105 13.58 3.75 4.44
N GLN A 106 13.35 3.02 5.51
CA GLN A 106 14.26 1.96 5.94
C GLN A 106 14.33 0.84 4.91
N MET A 107 13.20 0.49 4.30
CA MET A 107 13.18 -0.52 3.23
C MET A 107 14.01 -0.08 2.03
N VAL A 108 13.96 1.20 1.67
CA VAL A 108 14.77 1.73 0.57
C VAL A 108 16.26 1.58 0.88
N HIS A 109 16.67 1.91 2.10
CA HIS A 109 18.06 1.74 2.51
C HIS A 109 18.50 0.28 2.44
N THR A 110 17.65 -0.63 2.89
CA THR A 110 17.95 -2.06 2.83
C THR A 110 18.08 -2.56 1.40
N ILE A 111 17.16 -2.16 0.54
CA ILE A 111 17.17 -2.55 -0.87
C ILE A 111 18.45 -2.07 -1.54
N ASN A 112 18.81 -0.80 -1.34
CA ASN A 112 20.00 -0.23 -1.94
C ASN A 112 21.27 -0.86 -1.38
N GLY A 113 21.29 -1.18 -0.08
CA GLY A 113 22.41 -1.85 0.55
C GLY A 113 22.61 -3.25 0.00
N LEU A 114 21.52 -4.01 -0.17
CA LEU A 114 21.61 -5.35 -0.76
C LEU A 114 22.14 -5.30 -2.19
N SER A 115 21.70 -4.31 -2.95
CA SER A 115 22.16 -4.15 -4.32
C SER A 115 23.65 -3.81 -4.38
N LEU A 116 24.12 -2.98 -3.46
CA LEU A 116 25.54 -2.66 -3.39
C LEU A 116 26.37 -3.89 -3.03
N ILE A 117 25.90 -4.71 -2.10
CA ILE A 117 26.57 -5.95 -1.74
C ILE A 117 26.64 -6.87 -2.96
N HIS A 118 25.54 -6.98 -3.69
CA HIS A 118 25.48 -7.82 -4.87
C HIS A 118 26.47 -7.35 -5.94
N ILE A 119 26.55 -6.04 -6.15
CA ILE A 119 27.44 -5.46 -7.14
C ILE A 119 28.91 -5.71 -6.79
N SER A 120 29.23 -5.69 -5.50
CA SER A 120 30.62 -5.84 -5.08
C SER A 120 31.14 -7.26 -5.19
N GLU A 121 30.28 -8.22 -5.40
CA GLU A 121 30.71 -9.58 -5.64
C GLU A 121 31.17 -9.77 -7.06
#